data_10c9a51023369fe71da61e7e79cbf4be
#
_entry.id   10c9a51023369fe71da61e7e79cbf4be
#
_cell.length_a   1.000
_cell.length_b   1.000
_cell.length_c   1.000
_cell.angle_alpha   90.00
_cell.angle_beta   90.00
_cell.angle_gamma   90.00
#
_symmetry.space_group_name_H-M   'P 1'
#
loop_
_entity.id
_entity.type
_entity.pdbx_description
1 polymer ?
#
loop_
_entity_poly.entity_id
_entity_poly.type
_entity_poly.pdbx_seq_one_letter_code
_entity_poly.pdbx_strand_id
1 'polypeptide(L)'
;MKLPPLDYLRPRTIAEARWHWSDREVMFLAGGQGLLSELGQGLRRPSALADISAIPELTAIDVAADGSVVRVGTAARLTDVARHPALRGSLLAQAARHVGVAPIRTLATVGGNFCHGNPTAELPLAALVAGASLTGFRRDGSAVRLTGPELAALRPLDDHSDLLLTALEWPVHRNGHAAGFAEVGEQRSWVPAVAFGWLADHPAGPGHPAPHTRVGVALRAGGKFLLSLAEGTRCSAAGVQDALAGAAIHTEFPASWLADLINDLTGDGTASRRM
;
A
#
# COMPACT_ATOMS: atom_id res chain seq x y z
N MET A 1 -11.13 -27.49 -7.71
CA MET A 1 -11.13 -27.04 -6.33
C MET A 1 -12.57 -26.79 -5.92
N LYS A 2 -13.05 -27.37 -4.82
CA LYS A 2 -14.44 -27.22 -4.38
C LYS A 2 -14.42 -26.33 -3.13
N LEU A 3 -14.97 -25.13 -3.23
CA LEU A 3 -15.16 -24.26 -2.08
C LEU A 3 -16.18 -24.90 -1.12
N PRO A 4 -16.04 -24.72 0.21
CA PRO A 4 -17.09 -25.12 1.14
C PRO A 4 -18.39 -24.37 0.85
N PRO A 5 -19.55 -24.89 1.24
CA PRO A 5 -20.79 -24.12 1.20
C PRO A 5 -20.60 -22.84 2.03
N LEU A 6 -20.90 -21.71 1.43
CA LEU A 6 -20.87 -20.39 2.08
C LEU A 6 -21.94 -19.49 1.46
N ASP A 7 -22.44 -18.53 2.23
CA ASP A 7 -23.38 -17.53 1.73
C ASP A 7 -22.62 -16.49 0.90
N TYR A 8 -23.30 -15.98 -0.13
CA TYR A 8 -22.78 -14.89 -0.95
C TYR A 8 -23.70 -13.68 -0.86
N LEU A 9 -23.19 -12.60 -0.29
CA LEU A 9 -23.90 -11.36 -0.01
C LEU A 9 -23.41 -10.26 -0.95
N ARG A 10 -24.31 -9.39 -1.39
CA ARG A 10 -23.97 -8.27 -2.28
C ARG A 10 -24.48 -6.95 -1.71
N PRO A 11 -23.87 -6.41 -0.67
CA PRO A 11 -24.24 -5.11 -0.13
C PRO A 11 -24.03 -4.02 -1.18
N ARG A 12 -24.93 -3.05 -1.18
CA ARG A 12 -24.89 -1.91 -2.12
C ARG A 12 -24.35 -0.62 -1.49
N THR A 13 -24.22 -0.62 -0.17
CA THR A 13 -23.70 0.51 0.61
C THR A 13 -22.73 0.02 1.69
N ILE A 14 -21.90 0.93 2.17
CA ILE A 14 -21.02 0.67 3.32
C ILE A 14 -21.85 0.30 4.55
N ALA A 15 -22.99 0.96 4.76
CA ALA A 15 -23.88 0.68 5.90
C ALA A 15 -24.43 -0.77 5.84
N GLU A 16 -24.85 -1.21 4.66
CA GLU A 16 -25.34 -2.59 4.45
C GLU A 16 -24.19 -3.61 4.65
N ALA A 17 -23.01 -3.33 4.14
CA ALA A 17 -21.82 -4.18 4.35
C ALA A 17 -21.51 -4.33 5.85
N ARG A 18 -21.55 -3.25 6.62
CA ARG A 18 -21.35 -3.24 8.08
C ARG A 18 -22.42 -4.03 8.80
N TRP A 19 -23.69 -3.90 8.39
CA TRP A 19 -24.80 -4.64 8.98
C TRP A 19 -24.61 -6.16 8.80
N HIS A 20 -24.25 -6.64 7.63
CA HIS A 20 -23.96 -8.05 7.38
C HIS A 20 -22.77 -8.58 8.19
N TRP A 21 -21.82 -7.71 8.51
CA TRP A 21 -20.59 -8.06 9.20
C TRP A 21 -20.73 -8.17 10.72
N SER A 22 -21.74 -7.53 11.33
CA SER A 22 -21.89 -7.45 12.79
C SER A 22 -22.14 -8.81 13.44
N ASP A 23 -22.91 -9.68 12.78
CA ASP A 23 -23.52 -10.85 13.41
C ASP A 23 -22.91 -12.20 13.00
N ARG A 24 -21.98 -12.26 12.07
CA ARG A 24 -21.40 -13.52 11.58
C ARG A 24 -19.97 -13.38 11.08
N GLU A 25 -19.30 -14.55 10.91
CA GLU A 25 -17.99 -14.61 10.28
C GLU A 25 -18.08 -14.33 8.78
N VAL A 26 -18.26 -13.06 8.44
CA VAL A 26 -18.27 -12.58 7.07
C VAL A 26 -16.87 -12.12 6.71
N MET A 27 -16.39 -12.50 5.54
CA MET A 27 -15.18 -11.90 4.93
C MET A 27 -15.58 -11.03 3.74
N PHE A 28 -14.93 -9.86 3.63
CA PHE A 28 -15.17 -8.96 2.50
C PHE A 28 -14.44 -9.44 1.25
N LEU A 29 -15.19 -9.59 0.17
CA LEU A 29 -14.68 -9.88 -1.16
C LEU A 29 -14.63 -8.60 -1.98
N ALA A 30 -13.43 -8.15 -2.37
CA ALA A 30 -13.23 -7.05 -3.30
C ALA A 30 -12.68 -7.59 -4.63
N GLY A 31 -11.35 -7.60 -4.81
CA GLY A 31 -10.71 -8.11 -6.03
C GLY A 31 -10.58 -9.64 -6.11
N GLY A 32 -10.70 -10.33 -5.00
CA GLY A 32 -10.65 -11.78 -4.90
C GLY A 32 -9.27 -12.43 -5.11
N GLN A 33 -8.24 -11.69 -5.48
CA GLN A 33 -6.97 -12.24 -5.93
C GLN A 33 -6.21 -13.01 -4.83
N GLY A 34 -6.22 -12.54 -3.59
CA GLY A 34 -5.67 -13.26 -2.45
C GLY A 34 -6.70 -14.18 -1.81
N LEU A 35 -7.85 -13.64 -1.42
CA LEU A 35 -8.86 -14.33 -0.63
C LEU A 35 -9.36 -15.64 -1.29
N LEU A 36 -9.65 -15.64 -2.59
CA LEU A 36 -10.13 -16.85 -3.27
C LEU A 36 -9.05 -17.94 -3.34
N SER A 37 -7.79 -17.57 -3.41
CA SER A 37 -6.68 -18.53 -3.31
C SER A 37 -6.60 -19.14 -1.93
N GLU A 38 -6.71 -18.34 -0.86
CA GLU A 38 -6.70 -18.80 0.53
C GLU A 38 -7.89 -19.72 0.85
N LEU A 39 -9.08 -19.35 0.40
CA LEU A 39 -10.28 -20.19 0.52
C LEU A 39 -10.09 -21.54 -0.17
N GLY A 40 -9.48 -21.50 -1.34
CA GLY A 40 -9.21 -22.70 -2.11
C GLY A 40 -8.16 -23.63 -1.51
N GLN A 41 -7.25 -23.10 -0.77
CA GLN A 41 -6.27 -23.86 0.00
C GLN A 41 -6.81 -24.29 1.37
N GLY A 42 -8.02 -23.87 1.74
CA GLY A 42 -8.63 -24.17 3.03
C GLY A 42 -8.04 -23.39 4.20
N LEU A 43 -7.27 -22.35 3.92
CA LEU A 43 -6.66 -21.48 4.93
C LEU A 43 -7.70 -20.56 5.61
N ARG A 44 -8.83 -20.34 4.96
CA ARG A 44 -9.95 -19.56 5.48
C ARG A 44 -11.25 -20.33 5.29
N ARG A 45 -12.19 -20.15 6.22
CA ARG A 45 -13.51 -20.82 6.19
C ARG A 45 -14.59 -19.90 6.75
N PRO A 46 -14.88 -18.75 6.11
CA PRO A 46 -15.95 -17.88 6.56
C PRO A 46 -17.32 -18.55 6.35
N SER A 47 -18.31 -18.10 7.11
CA SER A 47 -19.71 -18.48 6.89
C SER A 47 -20.32 -17.78 5.66
N ALA A 48 -19.82 -16.60 5.32
CA ALA A 48 -20.29 -15.82 4.18
C ALA A 48 -19.18 -14.96 3.57
N LEU A 49 -19.34 -14.64 2.27
CA LEU A 49 -18.58 -13.60 1.57
C LEU A 49 -19.51 -12.42 1.29
N ALA A 50 -19.10 -11.22 1.68
CA ALA A 50 -19.77 -9.98 1.31
C ALA A 50 -18.98 -9.31 0.17
N ASP A 51 -19.52 -9.34 -1.03
CA ASP A 51 -18.94 -8.71 -2.22
C ASP A 51 -19.16 -7.20 -2.18
N ILE A 52 -18.08 -6.48 -1.84
CA ILE A 52 -18.04 -5.02 -1.74
C ILE A 52 -17.52 -4.35 -3.02
N SER A 53 -17.23 -5.12 -4.06
CA SER A 53 -16.57 -4.64 -5.29
C SER A 53 -17.39 -3.67 -6.11
N ALA A 54 -18.72 -3.60 -5.87
CA ALA A 54 -19.66 -2.76 -6.61
C ALA A 54 -20.25 -1.62 -5.77
N ILE A 55 -19.80 -1.42 -4.54
CA ILE A 55 -20.23 -0.28 -3.70
C ILE A 55 -19.61 1.00 -4.27
N PRO A 56 -20.43 1.99 -4.71
CA PRO A 56 -19.92 3.18 -5.41
C PRO A 56 -18.88 3.94 -4.61
N GLU A 57 -19.12 4.15 -3.32
CA GLU A 57 -18.20 4.90 -2.43
C GLU A 57 -16.84 4.20 -2.26
N LEU A 58 -16.80 2.88 -2.44
CA LEU A 58 -15.57 2.09 -2.35
C LEU A 58 -14.82 2.01 -3.68
N THR A 59 -15.45 2.32 -4.80
CA THR A 59 -14.81 2.27 -6.12
C THR A 59 -14.41 3.65 -6.66
N ALA A 60 -14.95 4.71 -6.08
CA ALA A 60 -14.70 6.08 -6.51
C ALA A 60 -13.25 6.53 -6.30
N ILE A 61 -12.78 7.41 -7.19
CA ILE A 61 -11.50 8.14 -7.05
C ILE A 61 -11.83 9.62 -7.22
N ASP A 62 -11.83 10.35 -6.12
CA ASP A 62 -12.28 11.75 -6.06
C ASP A 62 -11.16 12.66 -5.58
N VAL A 63 -11.12 13.88 -6.13
CA VAL A 63 -10.20 14.93 -5.67
C VAL A 63 -10.97 15.82 -4.69
N ALA A 64 -10.38 16.09 -3.52
CA ALA A 64 -10.94 17.02 -2.56
C ALA A 64 -11.12 18.42 -3.20
N ALA A 65 -12.13 19.17 -2.76
CA ALA A 65 -12.48 20.47 -3.35
C ALA A 65 -11.32 21.49 -3.35
N ASP A 66 -10.44 21.41 -2.34
CA ASP A 66 -9.22 22.23 -2.23
C ASP A 66 -8.03 21.66 -3.02
N GLY A 67 -8.20 20.49 -3.63
CA GLY A 67 -7.19 19.79 -4.39
C GLY A 67 -6.00 19.28 -3.56
N SER A 68 -6.13 19.20 -2.24
CA SER A 68 -5.04 18.77 -1.33
C SER A 68 -4.90 17.25 -1.21
N VAL A 69 -5.99 16.53 -1.45
CA VAL A 69 -6.07 15.08 -1.26
C VAL A 69 -6.82 14.45 -2.43
N VAL A 70 -6.35 13.28 -2.88
CA VAL A 70 -7.13 12.34 -3.69
C VAL A 70 -7.64 11.24 -2.78
N ARG A 71 -8.96 11.14 -2.67
CA ARG A 71 -9.63 10.05 -1.97
C ARG A 71 -9.83 8.88 -2.92
N VAL A 72 -9.23 7.74 -2.61
CA VAL A 72 -9.31 6.52 -3.43
C VAL A 72 -10.07 5.46 -2.64
N GLY A 73 -11.21 5.04 -3.13
CA GLY A 73 -12.00 3.98 -2.53
C GLY A 73 -11.23 2.64 -2.51
N THR A 74 -11.40 1.87 -1.46
CA THR A 74 -10.59 0.65 -1.25
C THR A 74 -10.93 -0.50 -2.20
N ALA A 75 -12.10 -0.48 -2.84
CA ALA A 75 -12.46 -1.39 -3.93
C ALA A 75 -12.06 -0.87 -5.33
N ALA A 76 -11.46 0.33 -5.45
CA ALA A 76 -10.91 0.81 -6.71
C ALA A 76 -9.85 -0.16 -7.24
N ARG A 77 -9.91 -0.44 -8.55
CA ARG A 77 -8.99 -1.38 -9.21
C ARG A 77 -7.61 -0.76 -9.36
N LEU A 78 -6.57 -1.57 -9.21
CA LEU A 78 -5.18 -1.09 -9.36
C LEU A 78 -4.90 -0.56 -10.77
N THR A 79 -5.56 -1.13 -11.77
CA THR A 79 -5.48 -0.62 -13.16
C THR A 79 -6.02 0.80 -13.28
N ASP A 80 -7.13 1.11 -12.59
CA ASP A 80 -7.76 2.43 -12.63
C ASP A 80 -6.91 3.45 -11.86
N VAL A 81 -6.41 3.09 -10.69
CA VAL A 81 -5.47 3.89 -9.91
C VAL A 81 -4.22 4.24 -10.73
N ALA A 82 -3.62 3.25 -11.41
CA ALA A 82 -2.41 3.43 -12.21
C ALA A 82 -2.59 4.37 -13.40
N ARG A 83 -3.84 4.57 -13.86
CA ARG A 83 -4.19 5.38 -15.05
C ARG A 83 -4.92 6.68 -14.71
N HIS A 84 -5.36 6.85 -13.46
CA HIS A 84 -6.19 7.99 -13.08
C HIS A 84 -5.44 9.33 -13.26
N PRO A 85 -6.05 10.33 -13.94
CA PRO A 85 -5.37 11.58 -14.23
C PRO A 85 -4.86 12.33 -12.99
N ALA A 86 -5.65 12.34 -11.91
CA ALA A 86 -5.28 13.00 -10.65
C ALA A 86 -4.12 12.32 -9.90
N LEU A 87 -3.78 11.07 -10.26
CA LEU A 87 -2.69 10.29 -9.66
C LEU A 87 -1.49 10.16 -10.60
N ARG A 88 -1.53 10.82 -11.76
CA ARG A 88 -0.44 10.74 -12.75
C ARG A 88 0.90 11.16 -12.14
N GLY A 89 1.91 10.30 -12.28
CA GLY A 89 3.25 10.55 -11.73
C GLY A 89 3.37 10.31 -10.22
N SER A 90 2.28 10.09 -9.50
CA SER A 90 2.34 9.82 -8.06
C SER A 90 3.00 8.48 -7.76
N LEU A 91 3.58 8.37 -6.56
CA LEU A 91 4.13 7.11 -6.06
C LEU A 91 3.05 6.01 -5.98
N LEU A 92 1.79 6.36 -5.68
CA LEU A 92 0.68 5.42 -5.67
C LEU A 92 0.44 4.79 -7.05
N ALA A 93 0.40 5.61 -8.11
CA ALA A 93 0.19 5.11 -9.47
C ALA A 93 1.36 4.24 -9.94
N GLN A 94 2.58 4.54 -9.51
CA GLN A 94 3.76 3.74 -9.81
C GLN A 94 3.71 2.40 -9.07
N ALA A 95 3.51 2.41 -7.75
CA ALA A 95 3.36 1.20 -6.93
C ALA A 95 2.24 0.29 -7.47
N ALA A 96 1.09 0.85 -7.84
CA ALA A 96 -0.02 0.08 -8.40
C ALA A 96 0.35 -0.67 -9.69
N ARG A 97 1.32 -0.18 -10.48
CA ARG A 97 1.83 -0.86 -11.69
C ARG A 97 2.74 -2.03 -11.37
N HIS A 98 3.35 -2.03 -10.20
CA HIS A 98 4.24 -3.11 -9.75
C HIS A 98 3.49 -4.30 -9.17
N VAL A 99 2.24 -4.12 -8.67
CA VAL A 99 1.46 -5.22 -8.08
C VAL A 99 1.26 -6.35 -9.09
N GLY A 100 1.90 -7.47 -8.87
CA GLY A 100 1.73 -8.70 -9.63
C GLY A 100 1.82 -8.51 -11.15
N VAL A 101 1.10 -9.35 -11.91
CA VAL A 101 1.02 -9.28 -13.37
C VAL A 101 -0.24 -8.51 -13.82
N ALA A 102 -0.26 -8.06 -15.08
CA ALA A 102 -1.36 -7.26 -15.62
C ALA A 102 -2.77 -7.86 -15.40
N PRO A 103 -3.03 -9.16 -15.63
CA PRO A 103 -4.33 -9.77 -15.34
C PRO A 103 -4.74 -9.66 -13.87
N ILE A 104 -3.79 -9.76 -12.93
CA ILE A 104 -4.07 -9.58 -11.49
C ILE A 104 -4.55 -8.16 -11.23
N ARG A 105 -3.86 -7.14 -11.76
CA ARG A 105 -4.18 -5.72 -11.53
C ARG A 105 -5.55 -5.29 -12.03
N THR A 106 -6.13 -5.99 -13.01
CA THR A 106 -7.49 -5.70 -13.50
C THR A 106 -8.57 -6.07 -12.49
N LEU A 107 -8.27 -6.94 -11.55
CA LEU A 107 -9.18 -7.39 -10.50
C LEU A 107 -8.75 -6.95 -9.10
N ALA A 108 -7.46 -6.94 -8.83
CA ALA A 108 -6.91 -6.50 -7.55
C ALA A 108 -7.31 -5.06 -7.23
N THR A 109 -7.51 -4.79 -5.95
CA THR A 109 -8.00 -3.51 -5.44
C THR A 109 -7.03 -2.88 -4.44
N VAL A 110 -7.19 -1.59 -4.19
CA VAL A 110 -6.40 -0.85 -3.20
C VAL A 110 -6.48 -1.55 -1.84
N GLY A 111 -7.67 -1.70 -1.28
CA GLY A 111 -7.86 -2.35 0.03
C GLY A 111 -7.35 -3.79 0.04
N GLY A 112 -7.55 -4.54 -1.06
CA GLY A 112 -7.04 -5.89 -1.20
C GLY A 112 -5.51 -5.98 -1.07
N ASN A 113 -4.76 -5.03 -1.64
CA ASN A 113 -3.29 -5.00 -1.51
C ASN A 113 -2.87 -4.67 -0.07
N PHE A 114 -3.58 -3.75 0.61
CA PHE A 114 -3.35 -3.48 2.03
C PHE A 114 -3.66 -4.69 2.91
N CYS A 115 -4.76 -5.40 2.65
CA CYS A 115 -5.22 -6.54 3.45
C CYS A 115 -4.56 -7.87 3.09
N HIS A 116 -3.79 -7.96 2.02
CA HIS A 116 -3.20 -9.23 1.57
C HIS A 116 -2.04 -9.72 2.43
N GLY A 117 -1.35 -8.84 3.16
CA GLY A 117 -0.31 -9.19 4.09
C GLY A 117 1.06 -9.49 3.59
N ASN A 118 1.27 -9.23 2.36
CA ASN A 118 2.63 -9.28 1.85
C ASN A 118 3.51 -8.25 2.58
N PRO A 119 4.60 -8.66 3.25
CA PRO A 119 5.51 -7.71 3.93
C PRO A 119 6.07 -6.63 3.01
N THR A 120 6.28 -6.97 1.73
CA THR A 120 6.77 -6.04 0.69
C THR A 120 5.65 -5.48 -0.17
N ALA A 121 4.39 -5.52 0.31
CA ALA A 121 3.26 -4.98 -0.44
C ALA A 121 3.50 -3.51 -0.84
N GLU A 122 3.20 -3.24 -2.09
CA GLU A 122 3.58 -2.02 -2.81
C GLU A 122 2.81 -0.80 -2.30
N LEU A 123 1.49 -0.90 -2.15
CA LEU A 123 0.67 0.23 -1.76
C LEU A 123 0.86 0.65 -0.30
N PRO A 124 0.96 -0.27 0.67
CA PRO A 124 1.30 0.08 2.05
C PRO A 124 2.64 0.81 2.17
N LEU A 125 3.64 0.39 1.39
CA LEU A 125 4.93 1.07 1.36
C LEU A 125 4.82 2.46 0.75
N ALA A 126 4.16 2.58 -0.40
CA ALA A 126 3.93 3.87 -1.05
C ALA A 126 3.15 4.84 -0.15
N ALA A 127 2.13 4.35 0.55
CA ALA A 127 1.34 5.14 1.48
C ALA A 127 2.16 5.65 2.67
N LEU A 128 3.03 4.81 3.23
CA LEU A 128 3.95 5.19 4.29
C LEU A 128 4.88 6.34 3.83
N VAL A 129 5.49 6.22 2.65
CA VAL A 129 6.39 7.23 2.09
C VAL A 129 5.66 8.54 1.81
N ALA A 130 4.47 8.46 1.24
CA ALA A 130 3.67 9.63 0.89
C ALA A 130 3.01 10.32 2.11
N GLY A 131 2.99 9.68 3.27
CA GLY A 131 2.23 10.18 4.42
C GLY A 131 0.73 10.09 4.20
N ALA A 132 0.28 9.10 3.43
CA ALA A 132 -1.14 8.84 3.20
C ALA A 132 -1.80 8.24 4.44
N SER A 133 -3.14 8.22 4.47
CA SER A 133 -3.89 7.57 5.53
C SER A 133 -4.98 6.65 4.98
N LEU A 134 -5.25 5.56 5.69
CA LEU A 134 -6.39 4.69 5.44
C LEU A 134 -7.51 4.98 6.43
N THR A 135 -8.73 5.03 5.93
CA THR A 135 -9.94 5.19 6.75
C THR A 135 -10.84 3.97 6.63
N GLY A 136 -11.63 3.72 7.66
CA GLY A 136 -12.55 2.59 7.68
C GLY A 136 -13.33 2.50 8.97
N PHE A 137 -13.80 1.30 9.27
CA PHE A 137 -14.56 0.98 10.47
C PHE A 137 -14.03 -0.31 11.10
N ARG A 138 -14.09 -0.38 12.42
CA ARG A 138 -13.96 -1.65 13.15
C ARG A 138 -15.30 -2.36 13.22
N ARG A 139 -15.27 -3.62 13.60
CA ARG A 139 -16.48 -4.45 13.75
C ARG A 139 -17.45 -3.87 14.78
N ASP A 140 -16.95 -3.25 15.85
CA ASP A 140 -17.76 -2.56 16.87
C ASP A 140 -18.44 -1.28 16.38
N GLY A 141 -18.19 -0.89 15.14
CA GLY A 141 -18.76 0.29 14.49
C GLY A 141 -17.93 1.56 14.66
N SER A 142 -16.85 1.54 15.43
CA SER A 142 -15.96 2.70 15.59
C SER A 142 -15.24 3.02 14.27
N ALA A 143 -15.10 4.32 13.97
CA ALA A 143 -14.30 4.77 12.84
C ALA A 143 -12.81 4.60 13.13
N VAL A 144 -12.04 4.26 12.13
CA VAL A 144 -10.59 4.12 12.21
C VAL A 144 -9.90 4.96 11.14
N ARG A 145 -8.77 5.55 11.51
CA ARG A 145 -7.83 6.22 10.62
C ARG A 145 -6.43 5.70 10.92
N LEU A 146 -5.80 5.05 9.96
CA LEU A 146 -4.46 4.49 10.07
C LEU A 146 -3.48 5.38 9.32
N THR A 147 -2.39 5.74 9.98
CA THR A 147 -1.34 6.61 9.44
C THR A 147 0.03 6.01 9.74
N GLY A 148 1.08 6.49 9.14
CA GLY A 148 2.48 6.20 9.44
C GLY A 148 2.77 4.83 10.07
N PRO A 149 3.04 4.78 11.40
CA PRO A 149 3.38 3.53 12.08
C PRO A 149 2.30 2.46 11.99
N GLU A 150 1.02 2.84 12.06
CA GLU A 150 -0.09 1.88 11.97
C GLU A 150 -0.16 1.27 10.56
N LEU A 151 0.08 2.06 9.51
CA LEU A 151 0.20 1.54 8.14
C LEU A 151 1.39 0.61 7.97
N ALA A 152 2.53 0.94 8.59
CA ALA A 152 3.72 0.11 8.56
C ALA A 152 3.51 -1.22 9.30
N ALA A 153 2.80 -1.16 10.44
CA ALA A 153 2.49 -2.31 11.28
C ALA A 153 1.30 -3.13 10.79
N LEU A 154 0.54 -2.64 9.81
CA LEU A 154 -0.63 -3.34 9.28
C LEU A 154 -0.20 -4.72 8.75
N ARG A 155 -0.45 -5.74 9.56
CA ARG A 155 -0.17 -7.13 9.22
C ARG A 155 -1.50 -7.83 8.93
N PRO A 156 -1.56 -8.52 7.86
CA PRO A 156 -2.78 -8.77 7.15
C PRO A 156 -3.60 -9.94 7.58
N LEU A 157 -3.02 -10.98 8.10
CA LEU A 157 -3.67 -12.27 8.13
C LEU A 157 -4.25 -12.67 9.48
N ASP A 158 -3.76 -12.07 10.55
CA ASP A 158 -4.16 -12.47 11.88
C ASP A 158 -5.33 -11.68 12.43
N ASP A 159 -5.57 -10.44 11.94
CA ASP A 159 -6.49 -9.50 12.60
C ASP A 159 -7.47 -8.74 11.68
N HIS A 160 -7.54 -9.05 10.39
CA HIS A 160 -8.40 -8.29 9.45
C HIS A 160 -9.88 -8.64 9.51
N SER A 161 -10.24 -9.62 10.32
CA SER A 161 -11.65 -9.87 10.63
C SER A 161 -12.33 -8.65 11.27
N ASP A 162 -11.55 -7.67 11.75
CA ASP A 162 -12.04 -6.51 12.50
C ASP A 162 -11.94 -5.16 11.78
N LEU A 163 -11.57 -5.13 10.50
CA LEU A 163 -11.45 -3.90 9.73
C LEU A 163 -12.21 -3.96 8.40
N LEU A 164 -13.10 -3.01 8.17
CA LEU A 164 -13.62 -2.65 6.86
C LEU A 164 -12.96 -1.34 6.41
N LEU A 165 -11.94 -1.44 5.58
CA LEU A 165 -11.28 -0.28 4.99
C LEU A 165 -12.18 0.36 3.93
N THR A 166 -12.31 1.69 3.92
CA THR A 166 -13.23 2.39 3.02
C THR A 166 -12.53 3.32 2.04
N ALA A 167 -11.47 4.01 2.45
CA ALA A 167 -10.73 4.88 1.54
C ALA A 167 -9.25 4.99 1.91
N LEU A 168 -8.43 5.19 0.89
CA LEU A 168 -7.07 5.71 0.99
C LEU A 168 -7.13 7.21 0.69
N GLU A 169 -6.69 8.03 1.62
CA GLU A 169 -6.53 9.46 1.45
C GLU A 169 -5.08 9.77 1.07
N TRP A 170 -4.90 10.09 -0.21
CA TRP A 170 -3.58 10.31 -0.79
C TRP A 170 -3.29 11.80 -0.89
N PRO A 171 -2.24 12.32 -0.21
CA PRO A 171 -1.89 13.73 -0.30
C PRO A 171 -1.42 14.08 -1.71
N VAL A 172 -1.94 15.20 -2.24
CA VAL A 172 -1.50 15.73 -3.52
C VAL A 172 -0.24 16.56 -3.30
N HIS A 173 0.87 16.03 -3.75
CA HIS A 173 2.13 16.77 -3.75
C HIS A 173 2.14 17.73 -4.95
N ARG A 174 2.13 19.03 -4.68
CA ARG A 174 2.15 20.08 -5.71
C ARG A 174 3.60 20.48 -6.01
N ASN A 175 3.88 20.73 -7.31
CA ASN A 175 5.13 21.31 -7.82
C ASN A 175 6.37 20.40 -7.78
N GLY A 176 6.68 19.80 -8.91
CA GLY A 176 8.01 19.25 -9.21
C GLY A 176 8.45 18.02 -8.42
N HIS A 177 7.53 17.32 -7.77
CA HIS A 177 7.89 16.09 -7.07
C HIS A 177 8.38 15.02 -8.04
N ALA A 178 9.52 14.45 -7.72
CA ALA A 178 9.94 13.18 -8.29
C ALA A 178 9.55 12.04 -7.34
N ALA A 179 9.01 10.98 -7.90
CA ALA A 179 8.66 9.78 -7.16
C ALA A 179 9.04 8.55 -7.95
N GLY A 180 9.41 7.48 -7.28
CA GLY A 180 9.71 6.22 -7.92
C GLY A 180 9.44 5.03 -7.03
N PHE A 181 9.25 3.87 -7.66
CA PHE A 181 9.06 2.60 -7.01
C PHE A 181 9.93 1.54 -7.69
N ALA A 182 10.57 0.69 -6.92
CA ALA A 182 11.41 -0.39 -7.42
C ALA A 182 11.33 -1.62 -6.51
N GLU A 183 11.58 -2.76 -7.09
CA GLU A 183 11.60 -4.06 -6.40
C GLU A 183 12.85 -4.83 -6.78
N VAL A 184 13.43 -5.52 -5.80
CA VAL A 184 14.55 -6.42 -5.99
C VAL A 184 14.15 -7.79 -5.47
N GLY A 185 14.28 -8.81 -6.29
CA GLY A 185 13.91 -10.18 -5.92
C GLY A 185 14.42 -11.21 -6.91
N GLU A 186 14.31 -12.47 -6.54
CA GLU A 186 14.61 -13.58 -7.44
C GLU A 186 13.54 -13.70 -8.52
N GLN A 187 13.94 -13.96 -9.76
CA GLN A 187 13.05 -14.10 -10.94
C GLN A 187 11.93 -15.14 -10.77
N ARG A 188 12.02 -16.03 -9.79
CA ARG A 188 11.04 -17.09 -9.49
C ARG A 188 10.16 -16.83 -8.28
N SER A 189 10.37 -15.72 -7.57
CA SER A 189 9.57 -15.36 -6.40
C SER A 189 8.51 -14.34 -6.77
N TRP A 190 7.25 -14.62 -6.40
CA TRP A 190 6.14 -13.66 -6.55
C TRP A 190 6.18 -12.52 -5.51
N VAL A 191 7.05 -12.64 -4.51
CA VAL A 191 7.25 -11.66 -3.45
C VAL A 191 8.68 -11.18 -3.55
N PRO A 192 8.93 -9.89 -3.83
CA PRO A 192 10.27 -9.33 -3.89
C PRO A 192 10.99 -9.48 -2.54
N ALA A 193 12.29 -9.62 -2.57
CA ALA A 193 13.10 -9.68 -1.35
C ALA A 193 13.12 -8.32 -0.66
N VAL A 194 13.19 -7.24 -1.45
CA VAL A 194 13.17 -5.85 -1.00
C VAL A 194 12.32 -5.03 -1.95
N ALA A 195 11.47 -4.15 -1.43
CA ALA A 195 10.78 -3.14 -2.19
C ALA A 195 11.16 -1.74 -1.69
N PHE A 196 11.27 -0.79 -2.60
CA PHE A 196 11.62 0.60 -2.34
C PHE A 196 10.59 1.54 -2.93
N GLY A 197 10.22 2.57 -2.15
CA GLY A 197 9.47 3.70 -2.66
C GLY A 197 10.17 4.99 -2.24
N TRP A 198 10.24 5.98 -3.10
CA TRP A 198 10.79 7.28 -2.74
C TRP A 198 9.94 8.43 -3.26
N LEU A 199 10.01 9.53 -2.53
CA LEU A 199 9.35 10.78 -2.86
C LEU A 199 10.28 11.93 -2.52
N ALA A 200 10.70 12.67 -3.53
CA ALA A 200 11.50 13.87 -3.37
C ALA A 200 10.59 15.10 -3.30
N ASP A 201 10.64 15.82 -2.21
CA ASP A 201 9.93 17.08 -2.01
C ASP A 201 10.83 18.25 -2.42
N HIS A 202 10.41 19.00 -3.43
CA HIS A 202 11.04 20.25 -3.82
C HIS A 202 10.16 21.42 -3.33
N PRO A 203 10.59 22.19 -2.33
CA PRO A 203 9.78 23.28 -1.81
C PRO A 203 9.64 24.40 -2.83
N ALA A 204 8.44 24.96 -2.89
CA ALA A 204 8.04 25.93 -3.92
C ALA A 204 8.41 27.38 -3.59
N GLY A 205 9.38 27.67 -2.70
CA GLY A 205 9.78 29.05 -2.43
C GLY A 205 10.46 29.32 -1.10
N PRO A 206 10.86 30.58 -0.85
CA PRO A 206 11.51 30.99 0.41
C PRO A 206 10.63 30.73 1.63
N GLY A 207 11.19 30.16 2.70
CA GLY A 207 10.47 29.87 3.95
C GLY A 207 9.90 28.46 4.05
N HIS A 208 10.02 27.64 3.01
CA HIS A 208 9.71 26.21 3.10
C HIS A 208 10.86 25.40 3.71
N PRO A 209 10.58 24.23 4.31
CA PRO A 209 11.64 23.35 4.80
C PRO A 209 12.60 22.98 3.66
N ALA A 210 13.86 22.71 4.02
CA ALA A 210 14.85 22.30 3.03
C ALA A 210 14.34 21.08 2.23
N PRO A 211 14.66 21.00 0.92
CA PRO A 211 14.31 19.86 0.09
C PRO A 211 14.80 18.57 0.73
N HIS A 212 13.96 17.56 0.74
CA HIS A 212 14.32 16.25 1.27
C HIS A 212 13.68 15.13 0.46
N THR A 213 14.32 13.97 0.49
CA THR A 213 13.79 12.75 -0.13
C THR A 213 13.40 11.78 0.97
N ARG A 214 12.14 11.38 0.98
CA ARG A 214 11.66 10.27 1.81
C ARG A 214 11.83 8.97 1.06
N VAL A 215 12.47 8.00 1.70
CA VAL A 215 12.68 6.67 1.15
C VAL A 215 12.09 5.64 2.10
N GLY A 216 11.14 4.88 1.63
CA GLY A 216 10.60 3.72 2.32
C GLY A 216 11.26 2.45 1.81
N VAL A 217 11.58 1.56 2.72
CA VAL A 217 12.12 0.24 2.44
C VAL A 217 11.24 -0.81 3.08
N ALA A 218 10.85 -1.83 2.33
CA ALA A 218 10.12 -2.99 2.82
C ALA A 218 10.93 -4.26 2.56
N LEU A 219 11.10 -5.09 3.58
CA LEU A 219 11.86 -6.34 3.54
C LEU A 219 10.93 -7.54 3.69
N ARG A 220 11.07 -8.55 2.85
CA ARG A 220 10.26 -9.78 2.90
C ARG A 220 10.34 -10.48 4.26
N ALA A 221 11.51 -10.47 4.87
CA ALA A 221 11.75 -11.16 6.14
C ALA A 221 11.41 -10.33 7.39
N GLY A 222 11.06 -9.04 7.29
CA GLY A 222 11.06 -8.25 8.50
C GLY A 222 10.15 -7.07 8.65
N GLY A 223 9.71 -6.37 7.66
CA GLY A 223 8.90 -5.16 7.88
C GLY A 223 9.29 -3.98 7.01
N LYS A 224 8.79 -2.81 7.40
CA LYS A 224 8.97 -1.56 6.65
C LYS A 224 9.61 -0.49 7.52
N PHE A 225 10.50 0.30 6.95
CA PHE A 225 11.07 1.46 7.60
C PHE A 225 11.15 2.67 6.66
N LEU A 226 11.28 3.85 7.23
CA LEU A 226 11.36 5.11 6.51
C LEU A 226 12.68 5.80 6.80
N LEU A 227 13.29 6.34 5.76
CA LEU A 227 14.45 7.23 5.83
C LEU A 227 14.06 8.60 5.29
N SER A 228 14.64 9.65 5.86
CA SER A 228 14.56 11.01 5.33
C SER A 228 15.99 11.50 5.03
N LEU A 229 16.23 11.82 3.76
CA LEU A 229 17.53 12.27 3.28
C LEU A 229 17.41 13.74 2.88
N ALA A 230 18.31 14.60 3.39
CA ALA A 230 18.42 15.97 2.91
C ALA A 230 18.84 15.98 1.43
N GLU A 231 18.51 17.04 0.70
CA GLU A 231 18.89 17.17 -0.71
C GLU A 231 20.42 17.08 -0.88
N GLY A 232 20.85 16.32 -1.89
CA GLY A 232 22.26 16.07 -2.15
C GLY A 232 22.99 15.18 -1.16
N THR A 233 22.28 14.67 -0.14
CA THR A 233 22.86 13.78 0.85
C THR A 233 22.72 12.33 0.38
N ARG A 234 23.85 11.60 0.36
CA ARG A 234 23.84 10.15 0.12
C ARG A 234 23.40 9.40 1.37
N CYS A 235 22.64 8.35 1.16
CA CYS A 235 22.31 7.40 2.23
C CYS A 235 23.59 6.72 2.74
N SER A 236 23.77 6.66 4.04
CA SER A 236 24.93 5.98 4.67
C SER A 236 24.51 4.64 5.29
N ALA A 237 25.45 3.71 5.37
CA ALA A 237 25.24 2.44 6.05
C ALA A 237 24.82 2.64 7.52
N ALA A 238 25.41 3.62 8.21
CA ALA A 238 25.03 3.96 9.59
C ALA A 238 23.56 4.43 9.66
N GLY A 239 23.13 5.32 8.76
CA GLY A 239 21.74 5.78 8.73
C GLY A 239 20.73 4.65 8.45
N VAL A 240 21.08 3.68 7.61
CA VAL A 240 20.27 2.47 7.40
C VAL A 240 20.25 1.61 8.66
N GLN A 241 21.39 1.42 9.31
CA GLN A 241 21.48 0.65 10.55
C GLN A 241 20.60 1.23 11.66
N ASP A 242 20.66 2.56 11.84
CA ASP A 242 19.84 3.27 12.83
C ASP A 242 18.35 3.15 12.52
N ALA A 243 17.96 3.25 11.26
CA ALA A 243 16.57 3.08 10.82
C ALA A 243 16.07 1.64 11.06
N LEU A 244 16.88 0.63 10.77
CA LEU A 244 16.57 -0.77 11.06
C LEU A 244 16.39 -1.00 12.56
N ALA A 245 17.31 -0.48 13.38
CA ALA A 245 17.25 -0.59 14.83
C ALA A 245 16.01 0.12 15.40
N GLY A 246 15.72 1.34 14.94
CA GLY A 246 14.55 2.11 15.35
C GLY A 246 13.22 1.45 15.00
N ALA A 247 13.18 0.68 13.92
CA ALA A 247 12.01 -0.09 13.48
C ALA A 247 11.99 -1.53 14.05
N ALA A 248 12.98 -1.91 14.87
CA ALA A 248 13.16 -3.28 15.37
C ALA A 248 13.18 -4.35 14.27
N ILE A 249 13.83 -4.04 13.14
CA ILE A 249 13.89 -4.92 11.96
C ILE A 249 15.23 -5.65 11.92
N HIS A 250 15.17 -6.97 11.80
CA HIS A 250 16.32 -7.83 11.50
C HIS A 250 16.30 -8.22 10.03
N THR A 251 17.44 -8.12 9.36
CA THR A 251 17.56 -8.45 7.94
C THR A 251 18.87 -9.17 7.64
N GLU A 252 18.86 -10.03 6.63
CA GLU A 252 20.05 -10.67 6.06
C GLU A 252 20.85 -9.73 5.15
N PHE A 253 20.25 -8.60 4.74
CA PHE A 253 20.92 -7.64 3.85
C PHE A 253 21.83 -6.71 4.65
N PRO A 254 23.12 -6.59 4.27
CA PRO A 254 24.03 -5.62 4.89
C PRO A 254 23.52 -4.18 4.74
N ALA A 255 23.63 -3.37 5.78
CA ALA A 255 23.21 -1.97 5.75
C ALA A 255 23.95 -1.15 4.66
N SER A 256 25.21 -1.49 4.36
CA SER A 256 25.99 -0.90 3.27
C SER A 256 25.35 -1.19 1.90
N TRP A 257 24.94 -2.42 1.66
CA TRP A 257 24.29 -2.82 0.41
C TRP A 257 22.96 -2.09 0.22
N LEU A 258 22.14 -2.00 1.28
CA LEU A 258 20.89 -1.23 1.25
C LEU A 258 21.15 0.26 0.99
N ALA A 259 22.20 0.84 1.60
CA ALA A 259 22.56 2.24 1.39
C ALA A 259 23.00 2.50 -0.06
N ASP A 260 23.82 1.64 -0.64
CA ASP A 260 24.26 1.74 -2.03
C ASP A 260 23.06 1.64 -2.98
N LEU A 261 22.18 0.68 -2.77
CA LEU A 261 20.98 0.50 -3.58
C LEU A 261 20.03 1.71 -3.48
N ILE A 262 19.82 2.27 -2.30
CA ILE A 262 19.05 3.50 -2.11
C ILE A 262 19.67 4.65 -2.89
N ASN A 263 20.99 4.81 -2.83
CA ASN A 263 21.71 5.85 -3.54
C ASN A 263 21.58 5.71 -5.06
N ASP A 264 21.67 4.47 -5.57
CA ASP A 264 21.51 4.19 -7.00
C ASP A 264 20.09 4.49 -7.50
N LEU A 265 19.06 4.23 -6.67
CA LEU A 265 17.67 4.47 -7.02
C LEU A 265 17.26 5.93 -6.87
N THR A 266 17.87 6.70 -5.96
CA THR A 266 17.55 8.10 -5.70
C THR A 266 18.49 9.08 -6.39
N GLY A 267 19.65 8.60 -6.89
CA GLY A 267 20.63 9.39 -7.66
C GLY A 267 20.18 9.60 -9.10
N ASP A 268 20.33 10.82 -9.59
CA ASP A 268 20.27 11.24 -11.00
C ASP A 268 19.02 10.96 -11.85
N GLY A 269 17.87 10.65 -11.28
CA GLY A 269 16.60 10.59 -12.08
C GLY A 269 16.57 9.61 -13.26
N THR A 270 17.63 8.83 -13.49
CA THR A 270 17.81 7.92 -14.64
C THR A 270 17.57 6.45 -14.34
N ALA A 271 17.26 6.09 -13.12
CA ALA A 271 17.07 4.70 -12.67
C ALA A 271 15.74 4.05 -13.14
N SER A 272 15.26 4.42 -14.32
CA SER A 272 14.23 3.69 -15.08
C SER A 272 14.85 2.58 -15.95
N ARG A 273 16.08 2.18 -15.69
CA ARG A 273 16.77 1.20 -16.55
C ARG A 273 17.34 0.04 -15.74
N ARG A 274 16.64 -1.08 -15.85
CA ARG A 274 17.11 -2.47 -15.71
C ARG A 274 17.60 -2.89 -14.31
N MET A 275 16.74 -3.57 -13.57
CA MET A 275 17.12 -4.86 -12.96
C MET A 275 16.09 -5.92 -13.28
#